data_242a49449c19e39fc814b86d68880a66
#
_entry.id   242a49449c19e39fc814b86d68880a66
#
_cell.length_a   1.000
_cell.length_b   1.000
_cell.length_c   1.000
_cell.angle_alpha   90.00
_cell.angle_beta   90.00
_cell.angle_gamma   90.00
#
_symmetry.space_group_name_H-M   'P 1'
#
loop_
_entity.id
_entity.type
_entity.pdbx_description
1 polymer ?
#
loop_
_entity_poly.entity_id
_entity_poly.type
_entity_poly.pdbx_seq_one_letter_code
_entity_poly.pdbx_strand_id
1 'polypeptide(L)'
;MLLIIGLFTRYFGTTRLVPLVRTGNIAMMPRDKIPVRGFGPIEAYLAEGRSIGGLSGSPVFVRNTVQMPAQTAQGALTSISGLGGLHLLGLMHGHWDLPVSFSSTEQAEAVNIGVSIVVPAKKILETLYHPELVAMRKEHYQKDKAANAESSVDLPNGSR
;
A
#
# COMPACT_ATOMS: atom_id res chain seq x y z
N MET A 1 -4.66 13.74 4.62
CA MET A 1 -3.78 13.65 3.42
C MET A 1 -3.24 12.24 3.32
N LEU A 2 -3.31 11.64 2.15
CA LEU A 2 -2.69 10.35 1.83
C LEU A 2 -1.35 10.55 1.12
N LEU A 3 -0.45 9.60 1.30
CA LEU A 3 0.81 9.47 0.57
C LEU A 3 0.86 8.05 -0.02
N ILE A 4 0.96 7.95 -1.34
CA ILE A 4 1.15 6.70 -2.07
C ILE A 4 2.59 6.69 -2.55
N ILE A 5 3.36 5.68 -2.16
CA ILE A 5 4.79 5.61 -2.46
C ILE A 5 5.04 4.35 -3.30
N GLY A 6 5.47 4.53 -4.54
CA GLY A 6 5.69 3.41 -5.45
C GLY A 6 6.69 3.73 -6.54
N LEU A 7 6.88 2.81 -7.47
CA LEU A 7 7.75 2.99 -8.61
C LEU A 7 6.93 3.38 -9.84
N PHE A 8 7.48 4.30 -10.64
CA PHE A 8 6.89 4.63 -11.92
C PHE A 8 7.40 3.65 -12.98
N THR A 9 6.50 2.84 -13.54
CA THR A 9 6.87 1.74 -14.45
C THR A 9 7.60 2.18 -15.72
N ARG A 10 7.37 3.41 -16.18
CA ARG A 10 8.03 3.93 -17.39
C ARG A 10 9.39 4.57 -17.11
N TYR A 11 9.66 4.93 -15.85
CA TYR A 11 10.94 5.49 -15.43
C TYR A 11 11.12 5.32 -13.93
N PHE A 12 12.00 4.44 -13.52
CA PHE A 12 12.29 4.10 -12.13
C PHE A 12 13.72 4.43 -11.69
N GLY A 13 14.47 5.14 -12.53
CA GLY A 13 15.86 5.50 -12.31
C GLY A 13 16.84 4.66 -13.14
N THR A 14 18.06 5.15 -13.31
CA THR A 14 19.12 4.49 -14.09
C THR A 14 20.13 3.74 -13.24
N THR A 15 20.55 4.35 -12.12
CA THR A 15 21.56 3.81 -11.20
C THR A 15 20.97 3.31 -9.88
N ARG A 16 19.80 3.79 -9.53
CA ARG A 16 19.08 3.41 -8.32
C ARG A 16 17.57 3.55 -8.54
N LEU A 17 16.79 2.77 -7.82
CA LEU A 17 15.34 2.91 -7.82
C LEU A 17 14.94 4.23 -7.15
N VAL A 18 14.18 5.06 -7.87
CA VAL A 18 13.68 6.34 -7.38
C VAL A 18 12.17 6.23 -7.20
N PRO A 19 11.66 6.24 -5.98
CA PRO A 19 10.23 6.14 -5.74
C PRO A 19 9.50 7.40 -6.17
N LEU A 20 8.32 7.21 -6.75
CA LEU A 20 7.35 8.27 -6.99
C LEU A 20 6.46 8.42 -5.76
N VAL A 21 6.30 9.65 -5.28
CA VAL A 21 5.35 9.97 -4.20
C VAL A 21 4.15 10.69 -4.80
N ARG A 22 2.96 10.19 -4.50
CA ARG A 22 1.69 10.83 -4.84
C ARG A 22 0.92 11.18 -3.58
N THR A 23 0.23 12.30 -3.65
CA THR A 23 -0.69 12.74 -2.59
C THR A 23 -2.13 12.55 -3.01
N GLY A 24 -3.01 12.39 -2.03
CA GLY A 24 -4.44 12.24 -2.25
C GLY A 24 -5.22 12.38 -0.94
N ASN A 25 -6.52 12.09 -1.02
CA ASN A 25 -7.42 12.11 0.12
C ASN A 25 -8.18 10.78 0.23
N ILE A 26 -8.69 10.47 1.43
CA ILE A 26 -9.64 9.38 1.60
C ILE A 26 -10.99 9.87 1.07
N ALA A 27 -11.51 9.20 0.04
CA ALA A 27 -12.81 9.47 -0.54
C ALA A 27 -13.92 8.66 0.17
N MET A 28 -13.62 7.40 0.56
CA MET A 28 -14.58 6.55 1.24
C MET A 28 -13.90 5.62 2.26
N MET A 29 -14.50 5.50 3.43
CA MET A 29 -14.10 4.55 4.46
C MET A 29 -14.62 3.14 4.14
N PRO A 30 -13.92 2.06 4.55
CA PRO A 30 -14.30 0.67 4.24
C PRO A 30 -15.42 0.17 5.16
N ARG A 31 -16.58 0.82 5.09
CA ARG A 31 -17.76 0.40 5.89
C ARG A 31 -18.47 -0.78 5.24
N ASP A 32 -18.60 -0.73 3.93
CA ASP A 32 -19.23 -1.77 3.11
C ASP A 32 -18.23 -2.37 2.14
N LYS A 33 -18.50 -3.61 1.72
CA LYS A 33 -17.70 -4.25 0.69
C LYS A 33 -18.02 -3.63 -0.67
N ILE A 34 -17.00 -3.27 -1.41
CA ILE A 34 -17.13 -2.74 -2.76
C ILE A 34 -16.88 -3.83 -3.80
N PRO A 35 -17.66 -3.87 -4.91
CA PRO A 35 -17.44 -4.82 -5.98
C PRO A 35 -16.17 -4.46 -6.75
N VAL A 36 -15.21 -5.38 -6.81
CA VAL A 36 -13.98 -5.21 -7.59
C VAL A 36 -13.94 -6.27 -8.69
N ARG A 37 -13.78 -5.82 -9.93
CA ARG A 37 -13.75 -6.69 -11.11
C ARG A 37 -12.66 -7.77 -10.94
N GLY A 38 -13.05 -9.04 -11.10
CA GLY A 38 -12.15 -10.19 -10.99
C GLY A 38 -11.90 -10.70 -9.56
N PHE A 39 -12.31 -9.95 -8.53
CA PHE A 39 -12.08 -10.32 -7.12
C PHE A 39 -13.37 -10.46 -6.29
N GLY A 40 -14.50 -10.00 -6.84
CA GLY A 40 -15.75 -9.93 -6.09
C GLY A 40 -15.78 -8.78 -5.08
N PRO A 41 -16.71 -8.80 -4.10
CA PRO A 41 -16.84 -7.74 -3.12
C PRO A 41 -15.74 -7.81 -2.06
N ILE A 42 -14.94 -6.76 -1.96
CA ILE A 42 -13.83 -6.63 -1.00
C ILE A 42 -14.03 -5.44 -0.06
N GLU A 43 -13.46 -5.54 1.14
CA GLU A 43 -13.36 -4.43 2.08
C GLU A 43 -12.16 -3.55 1.68
N ALA A 44 -12.42 -2.30 1.27
CA ALA A 44 -11.36 -1.37 0.85
C ALA A 44 -11.73 0.08 1.12
N TYR A 45 -10.70 0.93 1.28
CA TYR A 45 -10.86 2.38 1.17
C TYR A 45 -10.93 2.77 -0.29
N LEU A 46 -11.71 3.81 -0.60
CA LEU A 46 -11.52 4.55 -1.84
C LEU A 46 -10.69 5.80 -1.55
N ALA A 47 -9.71 6.04 -2.38
CA ALA A 47 -8.83 7.18 -2.28
C ALA A 47 -8.92 8.02 -3.54
N GLU A 48 -9.08 9.32 -3.37
CA GLU A 48 -8.97 10.28 -4.46
C GLU A 48 -7.50 10.54 -4.72
N GLY A 49 -7.02 10.08 -5.84
CA GLY A 49 -5.63 10.23 -6.28
C GLY A 49 -5.45 9.58 -7.64
N ARG A 50 -4.75 10.26 -8.55
CA ARG A 50 -4.48 9.67 -9.86
C ARG A 50 -3.59 8.45 -9.72
N SER A 51 -4.15 7.28 -9.94
CA SER A 51 -3.39 6.05 -10.07
C SER A 51 -2.80 5.97 -11.47
N ILE A 52 -1.53 5.62 -11.55
CA ILE A 52 -0.85 5.28 -12.82
C ILE A 52 -0.55 3.79 -12.75
N GLY A 53 -0.59 3.12 -13.89
CA GLY A 53 -0.19 1.71 -13.96
C GLY A 53 1.17 1.46 -13.31
N GLY A 54 1.28 0.39 -12.52
CA GLY A 54 2.48 0.02 -11.77
C GLY A 54 2.51 0.42 -10.30
N LEU A 55 1.49 1.12 -9.80
CA LEU A 55 1.35 1.42 -8.37
C LEU A 55 0.65 0.33 -7.56
N SER A 56 0.16 -0.74 -8.18
CA SER A 56 -0.43 -1.87 -7.46
C SER A 56 0.60 -2.50 -6.51
N GLY A 57 0.19 -2.77 -5.26
CA GLY A 57 1.08 -3.23 -4.19
C GLY A 57 1.84 -2.12 -3.47
N SER A 58 1.78 -0.86 -3.93
CA SER A 58 2.44 0.27 -3.28
C SER A 58 1.83 0.57 -1.91
N PRO A 59 2.64 0.85 -0.87
CA PRO A 59 2.15 1.26 0.42
C PRO A 59 1.46 2.63 0.35
N VAL A 60 0.33 2.71 1.04
CA VAL A 60 -0.45 3.93 1.18
C VAL A 60 -0.42 4.35 2.65
N PHE A 61 0.09 5.52 2.90
CA PHE A 61 0.15 6.09 4.24
C PHE A 61 -0.87 7.20 4.42
N VAL A 62 -1.38 7.32 5.64
CA VAL A 62 -2.20 8.46 6.07
C VAL A 62 -1.42 9.29 7.08
N ARG A 63 -1.46 10.60 6.89
CA ARG A 63 -0.93 11.56 7.85
C ARG A 63 -2.09 12.18 8.62
N ASN A 64 -2.06 12.01 9.93
CA ASN A 64 -2.97 12.69 10.82
C ASN A 64 -2.43 14.10 11.10
N THR A 65 -3.28 15.11 10.92
CA THR A 65 -3.02 16.46 11.40
C THR A 65 -3.86 16.63 12.66
N VAL A 66 -3.23 16.78 13.79
CA VAL A 66 -3.93 17.05 15.06
C VAL A 66 -3.96 18.57 15.23
N GLN A 67 -5.14 19.14 15.29
CA GLN A 67 -5.35 20.53 15.71
C GLN A 67 -5.67 20.50 17.21
N MET A 68 -4.80 21.07 18.01
CA MET A 68 -5.04 21.23 19.44
C MET A 68 -5.38 22.68 19.74
N PRO A 69 -6.48 22.97 20.46
CA PRO A 69 -6.74 24.32 20.92
C PRO A 69 -5.63 24.75 21.89
N ALA A 70 -5.10 25.92 21.70
CA ALA A 70 -4.10 26.51 22.57
C ALA A 70 -4.51 27.94 22.91
N GLN A 71 -4.09 28.43 24.07
CA GLN A 71 -4.21 29.84 24.43
C GLN A 71 -2.88 30.54 24.28
N THR A 72 -2.90 31.71 23.68
CA THR A 72 -1.75 32.59 23.67
C THR A 72 -1.48 33.16 25.06
N ALA A 73 -0.30 33.69 25.31
CA ALA A 73 0.03 34.37 26.57
C ALA A 73 -0.90 35.57 26.89
N GLN A 74 -1.58 36.09 25.87
CA GLN A 74 -2.59 37.17 25.96
C GLN A 74 -4.02 36.66 26.12
N GLY A 75 -4.22 35.32 26.29
CA GLY A 75 -5.54 34.71 26.48
C GLY A 75 -6.36 34.49 25.21
N ALA A 76 -5.85 34.83 24.03
CA ALA A 76 -6.54 34.57 22.76
C ALA A 76 -6.53 33.06 22.41
N LEU A 77 -7.68 32.55 21.95
CA LEU A 77 -7.77 31.18 21.45
C LEU A 77 -7.07 31.05 20.11
N THR A 78 -6.14 30.14 20.00
CA THR A 78 -5.46 29.77 18.77
C THR A 78 -5.46 28.26 18.62
N SER A 79 -5.11 27.74 17.43
CA SER A 79 -4.91 26.32 17.22
C SER A 79 -3.45 26.03 16.88
N ILE A 80 -2.85 25.09 17.56
CA ILE A 80 -1.54 24.56 17.19
C ILE A 80 -1.77 23.33 16.33
N SER A 81 -1.31 23.39 15.09
CA SER A 81 -1.30 22.23 14.19
C SER A 81 -0.03 21.42 14.45
N GLY A 82 -0.18 20.29 15.14
CA GLY A 82 0.90 19.31 15.29
C GLY A 82 1.00 18.43 14.05
N LEU A 83 2.24 18.05 13.68
CA LEU A 83 2.48 16.99 12.72
C LEU A 83 2.14 15.66 13.40
N GLY A 84 0.95 15.14 13.12
CA GLY A 84 0.56 13.79 13.56
C GLY A 84 1.44 12.73 12.90
N GLY A 85 1.42 11.53 13.49
CA GLY A 85 2.16 10.37 12.98
C GLY A 85 1.77 9.99 11.54
N LEU A 86 2.70 9.35 10.86
CA LEU A 86 2.47 8.70 9.58
C LEU A 86 2.09 7.24 9.86
N HIS A 87 0.93 6.81 9.38
CA HIS A 87 0.40 5.47 9.61
C HIS A 87 0.17 4.76 8.28
N LEU A 88 0.50 3.46 8.22
CA LEU A 88 0.19 2.63 7.07
C LEU A 88 -1.33 2.41 7.01
N LEU A 89 -1.99 2.97 5.99
CA LEU A 89 -3.41 2.76 5.74
C LEU A 89 -3.66 1.39 5.10
N GLY A 90 -2.80 1.02 4.16
CA GLY A 90 -2.94 -0.22 3.40
C GLY A 90 -2.05 -0.29 2.17
N LEU A 91 -2.44 -1.15 1.22
CA LEU A 91 -1.77 -1.30 -0.07
C LEU A 91 -2.68 -0.87 -1.21
N MET A 92 -2.11 -0.21 -2.19
CA MET A 92 -2.79 0.11 -3.45
C MET A 92 -3.16 -1.19 -4.15
N HIS A 93 -4.45 -1.41 -4.43
CA HIS A 93 -4.91 -2.53 -5.23
C HIS A 93 -4.95 -2.18 -6.72
N GLY A 94 -5.49 -1.01 -7.03
CA GLY A 94 -5.69 -0.54 -8.38
C GLY A 94 -6.50 0.75 -8.41
N HIS A 95 -7.16 1.00 -9.52
CA HIS A 95 -8.02 2.16 -9.71
C HIS A 95 -9.39 1.70 -10.21
N TRP A 96 -10.36 2.58 -10.05
CA TRP A 96 -11.71 2.37 -10.55
C TRP A 96 -11.81 2.97 -11.94
N ASP A 97 -12.11 2.11 -12.91
CA ASP A 97 -12.35 2.52 -14.28
C ASP A 97 -13.84 2.56 -14.56
N LEU A 98 -14.27 3.61 -15.22
CA LEU A 98 -15.61 3.65 -15.82
C LEU A 98 -15.51 3.27 -17.29
N PRO A 99 -16.37 2.36 -17.79
CA PRO A 99 -16.49 2.11 -19.21
C PRO A 99 -17.12 3.36 -19.86
N VAL A 100 -16.42 3.98 -20.78
CA VAL A 100 -16.95 5.10 -21.57
C VAL A 100 -17.21 4.59 -22.97
N SER A 101 -18.50 4.47 -23.34
CA SER A 101 -18.91 4.13 -24.70
C SER A 101 -19.22 5.44 -25.45
N PHE A 102 -18.38 5.81 -26.40
CA PHE A 102 -18.61 6.98 -27.25
C PHE A 102 -19.40 6.67 -28.52
N SER A 103 -19.53 5.42 -28.90
CA SER A 103 -20.40 4.97 -30.02
C SER A 103 -20.64 3.48 -29.99
N SER A 104 -21.66 3.03 -30.73
CA SER A 104 -22.11 1.62 -30.81
C SER A 104 -21.16 0.68 -31.55
N THR A 105 -19.95 1.13 -31.95
CA THR A 105 -19.04 0.36 -32.82
C THR A 105 -17.60 0.30 -32.29
N GLU A 106 -17.24 1.03 -31.20
CA GLU A 106 -15.88 1.03 -30.66
C GLU A 106 -15.82 0.33 -29.30
N GLN A 107 -14.71 -0.37 -29.07
CA GLN A 107 -14.42 -0.99 -27.78
C GLN A 107 -14.47 0.07 -26.68
N ALA A 108 -15.29 -0.16 -25.65
CA ALA A 108 -15.38 0.75 -24.50
C ALA A 108 -14.01 0.96 -23.88
N GLU A 109 -13.42 2.12 -24.04
CA GLU A 109 -12.19 2.48 -23.35
C GLU A 109 -12.48 2.68 -21.86
N ALA A 110 -11.67 2.02 -21.02
CA ALA A 110 -11.75 2.19 -19.58
C ALA A 110 -11.03 3.48 -19.17
N VAL A 111 -11.78 4.47 -18.70
CA VAL A 111 -11.22 5.75 -18.25
C VAL A 111 -11.01 5.73 -16.74
N ASN A 112 -9.77 5.98 -16.32
CA ASN A 112 -9.42 6.16 -14.92
C ASN A 112 -10.00 7.48 -14.40
N ILE A 113 -11.01 7.38 -13.53
CA ILE A 113 -11.70 8.54 -12.95
C ILE A 113 -10.96 9.17 -11.75
N GLY A 114 -9.75 8.74 -11.46
CA GLY A 114 -8.97 9.28 -10.35
C GLY A 114 -9.33 8.67 -8.98
N VAL A 115 -10.14 7.61 -8.95
CA VAL A 115 -10.47 6.88 -7.73
C VAL A 115 -9.62 5.62 -7.65
N SER A 116 -8.87 5.51 -6.57
CA SER A 116 -7.98 4.38 -6.27
C SER A 116 -8.59 3.49 -5.19
N ILE A 117 -8.32 2.20 -5.27
CA ILE A 117 -8.78 1.18 -4.33
C ILE A 117 -7.60 0.82 -3.42
N VAL A 118 -7.77 0.94 -2.10
CA VAL A 118 -6.74 0.65 -1.11
C VAL A 118 -7.22 -0.44 -0.16
N VAL A 119 -6.55 -1.59 -0.19
CA VAL A 119 -6.81 -2.70 0.74
C VAL A 119 -6.28 -2.34 2.11
N PRO A 120 -7.09 -2.42 3.18
CA PRO A 120 -6.70 -2.02 4.53
C PRO A 120 -5.48 -2.77 5.07
N ALA A 121 -4.63 -2.10 5.84
CA ALA A 121 -3.44 -2.70 6.46
C ALA A 121 -3.77 -3.93 7.33
N LYS A 122 -4.95 -3.96 7.96
CA LYS A 122 -5.39 -5.15 8.72
C LYS A 122 -5.46 -6.41 7.87
N LYS A 123 -5.79 -6.30 6.56
CA LYS A 123 -5.83 -7.45 5.63
C LYS A 123 -4.44 -8.02 5.35
N ILE A 124 -3.42 -7.18 5.41
CA ILE A 124 -2.02 -7.62 5.33
C ILE A 124 -1.70 -8.50 6.55
N LEU A 125 -2.08 -8.05 7.74
CA LEU A 125 -1.87 -8.81 8.96
C LEU A 125 -2.66 -10.14 8.96
N GLU A 126 -3.93 -10.12 8.55
CA GLU A 126 -4.75 -11.32 8.40
C GLU A 126 -4.07 -12.33 7.47
N THR A 127 -3.49 -11.86 6.35
CA THR A 127 -2.75 -12.72 5.41
C THR A 127 -1.44 -13.23 6.04
N LEU A 128 -0.64 -12.35 6.62
CA LEU A 128 0.64 -12.72 7.22
C LEU A 128 0.51 -13.72 8.37
N TYR A 129 -0.55 -13.63 9.14
CA TYR A 129 -0.82 -14.53 10.27
C TYR A 129 -1.81 -15.65 9.94
N HIS A 130 -2.16 -15.82 8.65
CA HIS A 130 -2.98 -16.96 8.25
C HIS A 130 -2.28 -18.27 8.62
N PRO A 131 -2.97 -19.25 9.26
CA PRO A 131 -2.34 -20.45 9.79
C PRO A 131 -1.49 -21.20 8.77
N GLU A 132 -1.96 -21.35 7.53
CA GLU A 132 -1.21 -22.03 6.45
C GLU A 132 0.07 -21.30 6.11
N LEU A 133 0.04 -19.95 5.97
CA LEU A 133 1.24 -19.17 5.66
C LEU A 133 2.24 -19.18 6.83
N VAL A 134 1.76 -19.22 8.06
CA VAL A 134 2.62 -19.38 9.23
C VAL A 134 3.30 -20.76 9.22
N ALA A 135 2.55 -21.81 8.89
CA ALA A 135 3.10 -23.17 8.79
C ALA A 135 4.16 -23.26 7.68
N MET A 136 3.86 -22.74 6.48
CA MET A 136 4.81 -22.68 5.35
C MET A 136 6.11 -21.95 5.73
N ARG A 137 6.03 -20.78 6.37
CA ARG A 137 7.23 -20.04 6.80
C ARG A 137 8.07 -20.80 7.82
N LYS A 138 7.43 -21.50 8.75
CA LYS A 138 8.14 -22.34 9.72
C LYS A 138 8.87 -23.50 9.05
N GLU A 139 8.22 -24.14 8.09
CA GLU A 139 8.82 -25.24 7.32
C GLU A 139 10.03 -24.76 6.50
N HIS A 140 9.89 -23.65 5.77
CA HIS A 140 11.01 -23.04 5.04
C HIS A 140 12.18 -22.69 5.96
N TYR A 141 11.89 -22.03 7.07
CA TYR A 141 12.92 -21.67 8.04
C TYR A 141 13.70 -22.90 8.57
N GLN A 142 13.02 -24.02 8.83
CA GLN A 142 13.67 -25.25 9.27
C GLN A 142 14.53 -25.86 8.15
N LYS A 143 14.06 -25.87 6.92
CA LYS A 143 14.83 -26.34 5.75
C LYS A 143 16.09 -25.50 5.53
N ASP A 144 15.97 -24.17 5.56
CA ASP A 144 17.11 -23.26 5.39
C ASP A 144 18.13 -23.43 6.52
N LYS A 145 17.66 -23.63 7.75
CA LYS A 145 18.53 -23.85 8.90
C LYS A 145 19.30 -25.19 8.78
N ALA A 146 18.64 -26.25 8.30
CA ALA A 146 19.27 -27.53 8.06
C ALA A 146 20.33 -27.44 6.95
N ALA A 147 19.99 -26.83 5.80
CA ALA A 147 20.91 -26.62 4.69
C ALA A 147 22.16 -25.80 5.09
N ASN A 148 21.97 -24.75 5.87
CA ASN A 148 23.09 -23.93 6.36
C ASN A 148 23.97 -24.69 7.39
N ALA A 149 23.40 -25.59 8.18
CA ALA A 149 24.15 -26.40 9.09
C ALA A 149 25.03 -27.45 8.35
N GLU A 150 24.51 -28.06 7.30
CA GLU A 150 25.26 -28.99 6.44
C GLU A 150 26.39 -28.28 5.69
N SER A 151 26.16 -27.07 5.14
CA SER A 151 27.18 -26.29 4.45
C SER A 151 28.32 -25.80 5.36
N SER A 152 28.09 -25.67 6.65
CA SER A 152 29.10 -25.24 7.62
C SER A 152 30.02 -26.37 8.10
N VAL A 153 29.65 -27.63 7.85
CA VAL A 153 30.45 -28.80 8.23
C VAL A 153 31.50 -29.17 7.17
N ASP A 154 31.31 -28.74 5.92
CA ASP A 154 32.16 -29.07 4.77
C ASP A 154 33.33 -28.12 4.51
N LEU A 155 33.70 -27.26 5.42
CA LEU A 155 34.94 -26.49 5.31
C LEU A 155 36.12 -27.38 5.73
N PRO A 156 36.98 -27.82 4.81
CA PRO A 156 38.15 -28.60 5.17
C PRO A 156 39.08 -27.72 6.02
N ASN A 157 39.41 -28.25 7.19
CA ASN A 157 40.41 -27.69 8.07
C ASN A 157 41.72 -27.54 7.26
N GLY A 158 41.94 -26.31 6.74
CA GLY A 158 43.18 -25.96 6.02
C GLY A 158 44.37 -26.17 6.95
N SER A 159 45.03 -27.29 6.77
CA SER A 159 46.35 -27.57 7.33
C SER A 159 47.35 -26.54 6.79
N ARG A 160 48.12 -26.04 7.69
CA ARG A 160 49.27 -25.13 7.58
C ARG A 160 50.30 -25.53 6.54
#